data_d618c318f11586f12d8ba1e2115dcc45
#
_entry.id   d618c318f11586f12d8ba1e2115dcc45
#
_cell.length_a   1.000
_cell.length_b   1.000
_cell.length_c   1.000
_cell.angle_alpha   90.00
_cell.angle_beta   90.00
_cell.angle_gamma   90.00
#
_symmetry.space_group_name_H-M   'P 1'
#
loop_
_entity.id
_entity.type
_entity.pdbx_description
1 polymer ?
#
loop_
_entity_poly.entity_id
_entity_poly.type
_entity_poly.pdbx_seq_one_letter_code
_entity_poly.pdbx_strand_id
1 'polypeptide(L)'
;GSVYFYQGSLEKAEESYQKALQIMVETNDPLGQGIYNEYLGNTCLKKEELEQAIDFYQKAKEFMVLAKQDERKIQQLEDKVESLKKHPTYLKKGESALLAEVESLTSTGQKTKVIAKLQDLEELYFQWKRMDKVAETIQKTIAVLEDMDDKTSAGICYANLAGICLQMASEGQTEKVDEAEANFKKALEVVSDSDKRRNSYLLGSLGNIYFNKNQFDLAWEYYEKSLKAMQELGDGMGEARGYANLGNVKSLQKDWDGAKEQYFKSLELMEKEKNRPGTAEQCESLGDIFIKKEEFDQAEDYLMRASDLYEAMKEVGSVKEVQNKLMLIFSQPKYLENRKQQIREILKKPEAEKDSKLQLALLNDLGNVLFMANEWDEACDLAKETIAIHEKSGDKAALSAALGNLGSIFMQKQDYAKSEENYARAIELKQELKDQKGLQDISGSYLNVLIMVGKMDKAEKLVKKSLKVHQDSNNPPGIMSEHRNLGNICLQKTDWFNAEQNYLKALE
;
A
#
# COMPACT_ATOMS: atom_id res chain seq x y z
N GLY A 1 38.22 -7.06 35.06
CA GLY A 1 36.74 -7.19 34.94
C GLY A 1 36.39 -8.27 33.93
N SER A 2 36.84 -8.15 32.68
CA SER A 2 36.42 -9.06 31.58
C SER A 2 36.74 -10.53 31.85
N VAL A 3 37.87 -10.86 32.42
CA VAL A 3 38.21 -12.24 32.79
C VAL A 3 37.20 -12.81 33.80
N TYR A 4 36.88 -12.07 34.85
CA TYR A 4 35.87 -12.49 35.83
C TYR A 4 34.46 -12.61 35.23
N PHE A 5 34.12 -11.72 34.31
CA PHE A 5 32.84 -11.75 33.62
C PHE A 5 32.65 -13.05 32.79
N TYR A 6 33.68 -13.44 32.03
CA TYR A 6 33.64 -14.68 31.25
C TYR A 6 33.75 -15.95 32.11
N GLN A 7 34.39 -15.86 33.29
CA GLN A 7 34.43 -16.94 34.29
C GLN A 7 33.13 -17.07 35.09
N GLY A 8 32.16 -16.18 34.92
CA GLY A 8 30.89 -16.17 35.66
C GLY A 8 31.02 -15.60 37.10
N SER A 9 32.16 -15.05 37.47
CA SER A 9 32.37 -14.39 38.77
C SER A 9 31.89 -12.94 38.71
N LEU A 10 30.58 -12.74 38.65
CA LEU A 10 29.94 -11.46 38.30
C LEU A 10 30.20 -10.36 39.34
N GLU A 11 30.26 -10.67 40.63
CA GLU A 11 30.57 -9.70 41.69
C GLU A 11 31.99 -9.14 41.55
N LYS A 12 32.99 -10.00 41.27
CA LYS A 12 34.37 -9.57 41.03
C LYS A 12 34.53 -8.79 39.73
N ALA A 13 33.72 -9.14 38.70
CA ALA A 13 33.68 -8.39 37.46
C ALA A 13 33.16 -6.98 37.69
N GLU A 14 32.05 -6.86 38.41
CA GLU A 14 31.42 -5.59 38.76
C GLU A 14 32.36 -4.68 39.55
N GLU A 15 32.96 -5.20 40.66
CA GLU A 15 33.93 -4.45 41.45
C GLU A 15 35.11 -3.94 40.62
N SER A 16 35.60 -4.78 39.71
CA SER A 16 36.72 -4.40 38.83
C SER A 16 36.32 -3.32 37.82
N TYR A 17 35.11 -3.38 37.27
CA TYR A 17 34.60 -2.39 36.33
C TYR A 17 34.25 -1.06 37.01
N GLN A 18 33.72 -1.11 38.26
CA GLN A 18 33.49 0.10 39.09
C GLN A 18 34.79 0.83 39.40
N LYS A 19 35.85 0.11 39.80
CA LYS A 19 37.18 0.71 40.02
C LYS A 19 37.72 1.35 38.74
N ALA A 20 37.55 0.69 37.59
CA ALA A 20 37.98 1.23 36.31
C ALA A 20 37.15 2.47 35.92
N LEU A 21 35.84 2.46 36.14
CA LEU A 21 34.95 3.59 35.88
C LEU A 21 35.36 4.80 36.74
N GLN A 22 35.70 4.58 38.03
CA GLN A 22 36.16 5.64 38.91
C GLN A 22 37.41 6.33 38.35
N ILE A 23 38.41 5.56 37.86
CA ILE A 23 39.60 6.12 37.22
C ILE A 23 39.24 6.95 36.00
N MET A 24 38.28 6.49 35.15
CA MET A 24 37.84 7.25 33.98
C MET A 24 37.11 8.55 34.36
N VAL A 25 36.42 8.57 35.50
CA VAL A 25 35.81 9.79 36.06
C VAL A 25 36.93 10.75 36.52
N GLU A 26 37.91 10.27 37.28
CA GLU A 26 39.03 11.09 37.77
C GLU A 26 39.90 11.65 36.65
N THR A 27 40.04 10.90 35.55
CA THR A 27 40.81 11.33 34.35
C THR A 27 39.95 12.13 33.33
N ASN A 28 38.67 12.34 33.64
CA ASN A 28 37.72 13.03 32.77
C ASN A 28 37.69 12.46 31.35
N ASP A 29 37.68 11.11 31.23
CA ASP A 29 37.61 10.39 29.93
C ASP A 29 36.16 9.92 29.64
N PRO A 30 35.39 10.65 28.83
CA PRO A 30 34.00 10.27 28.50
C PRO A 30 33.90 8.93 27.76
N LEU A 31 34.87 8.60 26.90
CA LEU A 31 34.85 7.34 26.18
C LEU A 31 35.03 6.16 27.11
N GLY A 32 36.01 6.23 28.03
CA GLY A 32 36.21 5.23 29.05
C GLY A 32 35.00 5.07 29.97
N GLN A 33 34.38 6.19 30.37
CA GLN A 33 33.15 6.17 31.17
C GLN A 33 32.01 5.45 30.43
N GLY A 34 31.81 5.71 29.11
CA GLY A 34 30.84 5.02 28.30
C GLY A 34 31.08 3.52 28.21
N ILE A 35 32.32 3.10 27.95
CA ILE A 35 32.72 1.67 27.86
C ILE A 35 32.48 0.92 29.17
N TYR A 36 32.91 1.47 30.31
CA TYR A 36 32.75 0.77 31.58
C TYR A 36 31.32 0.76 32.09
N ASN A 37 30.50 1.78 31.78
CA ASN A 37 29.07 1.73 32.01
C ASN A 37 28.41 0.62 31.16
N GLU A 38 28.80 0.43 29.91
CA GLU A 38 28.30 -0.68 29.10
C GLU A 38 28.67 -2.04 29.69
N TYR A 39 29.91 -2.21 30.18
CA TYR A 39 30.35 -3.45 30.85
C TYR A 39 29.57 -3.72 32.14
N LEU A 40 29.31 -2.69 32.94
CA LEU A 40 28.47 -2.81 34.14
C LEU A 40 27.03 -3.19 33.76
N GLY A 41 26.46 -2.57 32.72
CA GLY A 41 25.17 -2.93 32.21
C GLY A 41 25.09 -4.40 31.75
N ASN A 42 26.11 -4.88 31.03
CA ASN A 42 26.20 -6.30 30.64
C ASN A 42 26.30 -7.22 31.86
N THR A 43 26.99 -6.79 32.93
CA THR A 43 27.14 -7.57 34.16
C THR A 43 25.82 -7.65 34.93
N CYS A 44 25.12 -6.53 35.09
CA CYS A 44 23.81 -6.48 35.72
C CYS A 44 22.79 -7.31 34.92
N LEU A 45 22.86 -7.28 33.58
CA LEU A 45 21.98 -8.11 32.72
C LEU A 45 22.18 -9.60 32.99
N LYS A 46 23.46 -10.06 33.14
CA LYS A 46 23.74 -11.46 33.50
C LYS A 46 23.28 -11.83 34.90
N LYS A 47 23.20 -10.86 35.83
CA LYS A 47 22.66 -11.03 37.19
C LYS A 47 21.14 -10.92 37.24
N GLU A 48 20.48 -10.69 36.07
CA GLU A 48 19.04 -10.43 35.95
C GLU A 48 18.56 -9.14 36.66
N GLU A 49 19.49 -8.23 36.94
CA GLU A 49 19.23 -6.93 37.56
C GLU A 49 18.86 -5.90 36.48
N LEU A 50 17.68 -6.07 35.87
CA LEU A 50 17.29 -5.36 34.64
C LEU A 50 17.26 -3.83 34.76
N GLU A 51 16.81 -3.30 35.93
CA GLU A 51 16.76 -1.84 36.16
C GLU A 51 18.16 -1.23 36.19
N GLN A 52 19.08 -1.88 36.90
CA GLN A 52 20.45 -1.41 36.97
C GLN A 52 21.14 -1.54 35.60
N ALA A 53 20.83 -2.60 34.84
CA ALA A 53 21.33 -2.76 33.48
C ALA A 53 20.85 -1.62 32.56
N ILE A 54 19.59 -1.22 32.67
CA ILE A 54 19.01 -0.10 31.91
C ILE A 54 19.72 1.22 32.28
N ASP A 55 19.88 1.51 33.59
CA ASP A 55 20.56 2.72 34.09
C ASP A 55 21.99 2.81 33.54
N PHE A 56 22.74 1.72 33.63
CA PHE A 56 24.10 1.69 33.12
C PHE A 56 24.18 1.84 31.60
N TYR A 57 23.30 1.24 30.84
CA TYR A 57 23.26 1.43 29.36
C TYR A 57 22.84 2.85 28.97
N GLN A 58 21.95 3.51 29.73
CA GLN A 58 21.59 4.89 29.49
C GLN A 58 22.81 5.82 29.76
N LYS A 59 23.50 5.64 30.87
CA LYS A 59 24.75 6.35 31.17
C LYS A 59 25.81 6.08 30.09
N ALA A 60 25.97 4.84 29.67
CA ALA A 60 26.87 4.49 28.58
C ALA A 60 26.54 5.27 27.29
N LYS A 61 25.27 5.36 26.92
CA LYS A 61 24.81 6.12 25.77
C LYS A 61 25.16 7.61 25.91
N GLU A 62 24.85 8.23 27.04
CA GLU A 62 25.16 9.65 27.30
C GLU A 62 26.67 9.94 27.13
N PHE A 63 27.53 9.11 27.71
CA PHE A 63 28.98 9.29 27.59
C PHE A 63 29.52 9.00 26.18
N MET A 64 28.90 8.04 25.43
CA MET A 64 29.26 7.78 24.04
C MET A 64 28.89 8.96 23.13
N VAL A 65 27.75 9.63 23.37
CA VAL A 65 27.38 10.88 22.71
C VAL A 65 28.38 12.00 23.00
N LEU A 66 28.75 12.19 24.26
CA LEU A 66 29.77 13.17 24.68
C LEU A 66 31.13 12.91 24.03
N ALA A 67 31.50 11.64 23.88
CA ALA A 67 32.74 11.22 23.24
C ALA A 67 32.66 11.23 21.70
N LYS A 68 31.56 11.67 21.11
CA LYS A 68 31.31 11.74 19.67
C LYS A 68 31.56 10.41 18.94
N GLN A 69 31.10 9.31 19.53
CA GLN A 69 31.24 7.98 18.97
C GLN A 69 30.27 7.76 17.80
N ASP A 70 30.50 6.70 17.01
CA ASP A 70 29.69 6.30 15.85
C ASP A 70 28.21 6.14 16.25
N GLU A 71 27.31 6.71 15.45
CA GLU A 71 25.86 6.62 15.63
C GLU A 71 25.37 5.17 15.76
N ARG A 72 26.02 4.22 15.08
CA ARG A 72 25.69 2.80 15.19
C ARG A 72 25.87 2.24 16.60
N LYS A 73 26.92 2.69 17.30
CA LYS A 73 27.19 2.24 18.67
C LYS A 73 26.18 2.82 19.64
N ILE A 74 25.81 4.09 19.44
CA ILE A 74 24.79 4.78 20.22
C ILE A 74 23.44 4.09 20.02
N GLN A 75 23.07 3.77 18.75
CA GLN A 75 21.84 3.06 18.42
C GLN A 75 21.79 1.67 19.06
N GLN A 76 22.90 0.91 19.07
CA GLN A 76 22.94 -0.40 19.72
C GLN A 76 22.65 -0.34 21.23
N LEU A 77 23.12 0.70 21.92
CA LEU A 77 22.81 0.90 23.34
C LEU A 77 21.35 1.28 23.54
N GLU A 78 20.82 2.09 22.66
CA GLU A 78 19.39 2.47 22.66
C GLU A 78 18.49 1.24 22.45
N ASP A 79 18.81 0.41 21.45
CA ASP A 79 18.10 -0.84 21.17
C ASP A 79 18.14 -1.82 22.36
N LYS A 80 19.29 -1.91 23.06
CA LYS A 80 19.40 -2.71 24.30
C LYS A 80 18.47 -2.19 25.38
N VAL A 81 18.47 -0.88 25.64
CA VAL A 81 17.58 -0.26 26.64
C VAL A 81 16.12 -0.51 26.30
N GLU A 82 15.73 -0.30 25.03
CA GLU A 82 14.35 -0.54 24.58
C GLU A 82 13.94 -2.01 24.72
N SER A 83 14.83 -2.93 24.38
CA SER A 83 14.57 -4.36 24.52
C SER A 83 14.34 -4.76 25.98
N LEU A 84 15.16 -4.22 26.90
CA LEU A 84 15.04 -4.50 28.33
C LEU A 84 13.79 -3.88 28.96
N LYS A 85 13.41 -2.68 28.56
CA LYS A 85 12.15 -2.04 28.98
C LYS A 85 10.92 -2.83 28.55
N LYS A 86 11.00 -3.58 27.43
CA LYS A 86 9.94 -4.48 26.96
C LYS A 86 9.99 -5.88 27.59
N HIS A 87 10.97 -6.16 28.44
CA HIS A 87 11.11 -7.47 29.09
C HIS A 87 9.98 -7.72 30.10
N PRO A 88 9.30 -8.88 30.07
CA PRO A 88 8.14 -9.15 30.94
C PRO A 88 8.42 -8.95 32.44
N THR A 89 9.60 -9.32 32.92
CA THR A 89 10.00 -9.16 34.35
C THR A 89 10.08 -7.67 34.73
N TYR A 90 10.63 -6.83 33.84
CA TYR A 90 10.72 -5.40 34.06
C TYR A 90 9.33 -4.75 34.10
N LEU A 91 8.51 -5.06 33.12
CA LEU A 91 7.14 -4.54 33.03
C LEU A 91 6.29 -4.97 34.23
N LYS A 92 6.39 -6.24 34.65
CA LYS A 92 5.64 -6.76 35.81
C LYS A 92 6.08 -6.10 37.14
N LYS A 93 7.38 -5.80 37.29
CA LYS A 93 7.88 -5.08 38.46
C LYS A 93 7.41 -3.63 38.47
N GLY A 94 7.45 -2.95 37.33
CA GLY A 94 6.89 -1.61 37.16
C GLY A 94 5.39 -1.56 37.46
N GLU A 95 4.61 -2.53 36.98
CA GLU A 95 3.18 -2.70 37.29
C GLU A 95 2.94 -2.78 38.79
N SER A 96 3.68 -3.66 39.48
CA SER A 96 3.50 -3.86 40.92
C SER A 96 3.83 -2.60 41.72
N ALA A 97 4.87 -1.86 41.32
CA ALA A 97 5.27 -0.61 41.96
C ALA A 97 4.23 0.48 41.78
N LEU A 98 3.75 0.68 40.55
CA LEU A 98 2.73 1.68 40.22
C LEU A 98 1.38 1.37 40.89
N LEU A 99 0.97 0.11 40.96
CA LEU A 99 -0.26 -0.30 41.65
C LEU A 99 -0.17 0.00 43.17
N ALA A 100 0.96 -0.26 43.79
CA ALA A 100 1.17 0.06 45.22
C ALA A 100 1.14 1.58 45.46
N GLU A 101 1.72 2.39 44.55
CA GLU A 101 1.64 3.85 44.62
C GLU A 101 0.22 4.35 44.47
N VAL A 102 -0.54 3.83 43.51
CA VAL A 102 -1.95 4.16 43.29
C VAL A 102 -2.77 3.87 44.54
N GLU A 103 -2.61 2.69 45.18
CA GLU A 103 -3.29 2.29 46.39
C GLU A 103 -2.97 3.23 47.55
N SER A 104 -1.68 3.55 47.76
CA SER A 104 -1.23 4.46 48.79
C SER A 104 -1.77 5.89 48.62
N LEU A 105 -1.75 6.40 47.40
CA LEU A 105 -2.27 7.73 47.07
C LEU A 105 -3.80 7.81 47.17
N THR A 106 -4.51 6.74 46.82
CA THR A 106 -5.93 6.62 46.97
C THR A 106 -6.35 6.65 48.45
N SER A 107 -5.64 5.91 49.31
CA SER A 107 -5.91 5.88 50.76
C SER A 107 -5.70 7.25 51.42
N THR A 108 -4.82 8.08 50.87
CA THR A 108 -4.52 9.44 51.35
C THR A 108 -5.36 10.52 50.67
N GLY A 109 -6.25 10.17 49.78
CA GLY A 109 -7.17 11.12 49.10
C GLY A 109 -6.49 12.05 48.09
N GLN A 110 -5.25 11.72 47.61
CA GLN A 110 -4.49 12.55 46.68
C GLN A 110 -4.89 12.30 45.24
N LYS A 111 -6.16 12.57 44.88
CA LYS A 111 -6.79 12.23 43.61
C LYS A 111 -5.99 12.63 42.38
N THR A 112 -5.45 13.87 42.33
CA THR A 112 -4.64 14.34 41.18
C THR A 112 -3.40 13.49 40.96
N LYS A 113 -2.73 13.06 42.05
CA LYS A 113 -1.57 12.18 41.94
C LYS A 113 -1.96 10.75 41.56
N VAL A 114 -3.12 10.29 42.02
CA VAL A 114 -3.70 9.01 41.59
C VAL A 114 -3.86 8.99 40.07
N ILE A 115 -4.44 10.06 39.48
CA ILE A 115 -4.61 10.17 38.03
C ILE A 115 -3.24 10.11 37.31
N ALA A 116 -2.25 10.85 37.79
CA ALA A 116 -0.90 10.81 37.19
C ALA A 116 -0.30 9.39 37.21
N LYS A 117 -0.47 8.65 38.33
CA LYS A 117 0.04 7.28 38.44
C LYS A 117 -0.77 6.27 37.60
N LEU A 118 -2.05 6.49 37.43
CA LEU A 118 -2.87 5.71 36.49
C LEU A 118 -2.43 5.96 35.04
N GLN A 119 -2.06 7.19 34.69
CA GLN A 119 -1.50 7.49 33.36
C GLN A 119 -0.16 6.81 33.12
N ASP A 120 0.75 6.80 34.13
CA ASP A 120 2.00 6.02 34.06
C ASP A 120 1.71 4.53 33.83
N LEU A 121 0.67 4.01 34.47
CA LEU A 121 0.24 2.61 34.35
C LEU A 121 -0.39 2.32 32.97
N GLU A 122 -1.17 3.25 32.41
CA GLU A 122 -1.71 3.17 31.04
C GLU A 122 -0.57 3.06 30.03
N GLU A 123 0.45 3.93 30.15
CA GLU A 123 1.62 3.89 29.28
C GLU A 123 2.38 2.56 29.37
N LEU A 124 2.58 2.04 30.59
CA LEU A 124 3.20 0.74 30.84
C LEU A 124 2.42 -0.40 30.13
N TYR A 125 1.11 -0.44 30.29
CA TYR A 125 0.27 -1.45 29.66
C TYR A 125 0.22 -1.30 28.14
N PHE A 126 0.29 -0.09 27.63
CA PHE A 126 0.36 0.18 26.21
C PHE A 126 1.66 -0.38 25.59
N GLN A 127 2.82 -0.15 26.26
CA GLN A 127 4.11 -0.73 25.88
C GLN A 127 4.08 -2.27 25.94
N TRP A 128 3.33 -2.82 26.90
CA TRP A 128 3.15 -4.28 27.08
C TRP A 128 2.10 -4.86 26.13
N LYS A 129 1.44 -4.03 25.30
CA LYS A 129 0.35 -4.40 24.40
C LYS A 129 -0.83 -5.08 25.13
N ARG A 130 -1.08 -4.72 26.38
CA ARG A 130 -2.20 -5.22 27.19
C ARG A 130 -3.36 -4.24 27.12
N MET A 131 -4.06 -4.20 25.95
CA MET A 131 -5.16 -3.26 25.72
C MET A 131 -6.33 -3.47 26.70
N ASP A 132 -6.54 -4.70 27.17
CA ASP A 132 -7.46 -5.04 28.25
C ASP A 132 -7.18 -4.25 29.52
N LYS A 133 -5.90 -4.20 29.93
CA LYS A 133 -5.44 -3.47 31.11
C LYS A 133 -5.43 -1.96 30.91
N VAL A 134 -5.12 -1.49 29.70
CA VAL A 134 -5.24 -0.07 29.35
C VAL A 134 -6.70 0.38 29.56
N ALA A 135 -7.66 -0.36 29.01
CA ALA A 135 -9.08 -0.06 29.16
C ALA A 135 -9.53 -0.03 30.64
N GLU A 136 -9.14 -1.05 31.46
CA GLU A 136 -9.41 -1.10 32.88
C GLU A 136 -8.83 0.12 33.63
N THR A 137 -7.62 0.56 33.25
CA THR A 137 -6.95 1.69 33.91
C THR A 137 -7.61 3.01 33.54
N ILE A 138 -7.98 3.21 32.27
CA ILE A 138 -8.75 4.38 31.85
C ILE A 138 -10.11 4.43 32.59
N GLN A 139 -10.81 3.30 32.78
CA GLN A 139 -12.06 3.25 33.57
C GLN A 139 -11.85 3.71 35.01
N LYS A 140 -10.73 3.34 35.66
CA LYS A 140 -10.37 3.82 36.99
C LYS A 140 -10.09 5.34 36.99
N THR A 141 -9.40 5.80 35.97
CA THR A 141 -9.13 7.26 35.80
C THR A 141 -10.46 8.03 35.66
N ILE A 142 -11.40 7.52 34.87
CA ILE A 142 -12.73 8.11 34.73
C ILE A 142 -13.45 8.19 36.09
N ALA A 143 -13.46 7.11 36.84
CA ALA A 143 -14.12 7.09 38.15
C ALA A 143 -13.54 8.13 39.13
N VAL A 144 -12.22 8.34 39.12
CA VAL A 144 -11.58 9.37 39.95
C VAL A 144 -11.94 10.77 39.46
N LEU A 145 -12.00 11.02 38.14
CA LEU A 145 -12.37 12.29 37.57
C LEU A 145 -13.85 12.64 37.84
N GLU A 146 -14.74 11.67 37.74
CA GLU A 146 -16.16 11.86 38.09
C GLU A 146 -16.34 12.19 39.57
N ASP A 147 -15.59 11.53 40.47
CA ASP A 147 -15.58 11.84 41.89
C ASP A 147 -14.96 13.22 42.20
N MET A 148 -14.23 13.82 41.26
CA MET A 148 -13.74 15.21 41.30
C MET A 148 -14.67 16.21 40.61
N ASP A 149 -15.78 15.77 40.02
CA ASP A 149 -16.67 16.56 39.12
C ASP A 149 -15.93 17.19 37.92
N ASP A 150 -14.79 16.62 37.52
CA ASP A 150 -14.05 17.04 36.33
C ASP A 150 -14.59 16.33 35.06
N LYS A 151 -15.74 16.83 34.63
CA LYS A 151 -16.44 16.28 33.44
C LYS A 151 -15.62 16.43 32.17
N THR A 152 -14.85 17.50 32.03
CA THR A 152 -14.05 17.73 30.81
C THR A 152 -12.98 16.70 30.65
N SER A 153 -12.18 16.42 31.68
CA SER A 153 -11.16 15.39 31.66
C SER A 153 -11.76 14.00 31.53
N ALA A 154 -12.87 13.72 32.22
CA ALA A 154 -13.63 12.47 32.06
C ALA A 154 -14.07 12.24 30.61
N GLY A 155 -14.57 13.28 29.92
CA GLY A 155 -14.95 13.20 28.51
C GLY A 155 -13.79 12.83 27.58
N ILE A 156 -12.59 13.34 27.87
CA ILE A 156 -11.37 12.93 27.11
C ILE A 156 -11.08 11.45 27.36
N CYS A 157 -11.15 11.01 28.62
CA CYS A 157 -10.89 9.60 28.95
C CYS A 157 -11.96 8.67 28.34
N TYR A 158 -13.23 9.06 28.30
CA TYR A 158 -14.27 8.30 27.58
C TYR A 158 -13.96 8.17 26.10
N ALA A 159 -13.50 9.25 25.43
CA ALA A 159 -13.10 9.18 24.03
C ALA A 159 -11.90 8.25 23.79
N ASN A 160 -10.89 8.31 24.69
CA ASN A 160 -9.73 7.41 24.63
C ASN A 160 -10.15 5.95 24.85
N LEU A 161 -10.98 5.68 25.85
CA LEU A 161 -11.51 4.33 26.11
C LEU A 161 -12.27 3.78 24.90
N ALA A 162 -13.09 4.61 24.26
CA ALA A 162 -13.78 4.23 23.04
C ALA A 162 -12.81 3.86 21.91
N GLY A 163 -11.72 4.62 21.74
CA GLY A 163 -10.64 4.31 20.78
C GLY A 163 -9.98 2.97 21.07
N ILE A 164 -9.64 2.68 22.33
CA ILE A 164 -9.08 1.39 22.77
C ILE A 164 -10.07 0.25 22.50
N CYS A 165 -11.35 0.45 22.81
CA CYS A 165 -12.38 -0.55 22.50
C CYS A 165 -12.48 -0.85 20.99
N LEU A 166 -12.39 0.16 20.12
CA LEU A 166 -12.36 -0.06 18.66
C LEU A 166 -11.10 -0.82 18.23
N GLN A 167 -9.94 -0.53 18.82
CA GLN A 167 -8.73 -1.29 18.56
C GLN A 167 -8.90 -2.76 18.97
N MET A 168 -9.41 -3.04 20.16
CA MET A 168 -9.68 -4.41 20.62
C MET A 168 -10.68 -5.12 19.72
N ALA A 169 -11.69 -4.39 19.22
CA ALA A 169 -12.65 -4.93 18.25
C ALA A 169 -11.98 -5.32 16.93
N SER A 170 -11.03 -4.53 16.43
CA SER A 170 -10.26 -4.83 15.22
C SER A 170 -9.32 -6.04 15.39
N GLU A 171 -8.93 -6.35 16.63
CA GLU A 171 -8.14 -7.52 17.02
C GLU A 171 -8.99 -8.77 17.27
N GLY A 172 -10.31 -8.70 17.02
CA GLY A 172 -11.22 -9.84 17.06
C GLY A 172 -12.27 -9.81 18.18
N GLN A 173 -12.23 -8.84 19.11
CA GLN A 173 -13.22 -8.69 20.18
C GLN A 173 -14.40 -7.82 19.72
N THR A 174 -15.19 -8.34 18.78
CA THR A 174 -16.22 -7.54 18.08
C THR A 174 -17.31 -6.96 19.01
N GLU A 175 -17.53 -7.56 20.18
CA GLU A 175 -18.44 -7.05 21.23
C GLU A 175 -18.00 -5.69 21.78
N LYS A 176 -16.71 -5.33 21.64
CA LYS A 176 -16.19 -4.04 22.09
C LYS A 176 -16.68 -2.85 21.27
N VAL A 177 -17.27 -3.08 20.11
CA VAL A 177 -17.85 -1.99 19.28
C VAL A 177 -19.01 -1.30 20.02
N ASP A 178 -19.86 -2.06 20.73
CA ASP A 178 -20.98 -1.48 21.49
C ASP A 178 -20.49 -0.67 22.71
N GLU A 179 -19.42 -1.14 23.34
CA GLU A 179 -18.77 -0.40 24.43
C GLU A 179 -18.11 0.91 23.91
N ALA A 180 -17.48 0.86 22.75
CA ALA A 180 -16.94 2.03 22.10
C ALA A 180 -18.02 3.07 21.77
N GLU A 181 -19.16 2.63 21.22
CA GLU A 181 -20.31 3.49 20.93
C GLU A 181 -20.81 4.19 22.20
N ALA A 182 -20.99 3.43 23.27
CA ALA A 182 -21.47 3.98 24.55
C ALA A 182 -20.50 5.04 25.11
N ASN A 183 -19.20 4.77 25.04
CA ASN A 183 -18.18 5.69 25.54
C ASN A 183 -18.06 6.97 24.66
N PHE A 184 -18.15 6.88 23.33
CA PHE A 184 -18.20 8.06 22.49
C PHE A 184 -19.42 8.91 22.74
N LYS A 185 -20.60 8.32 23.01
CA LYS A 185 -21.80 9.08 23.39
C LYS A 185 -21.62 9.81 24.72
N LYS A 186 -21.07 9.14 25.74
CA LYS A 186 -20.73 9.79 27.02
C LYS A 186 -19.73 10.93 26.85
N ALA A 187 -18.70 10.73 26.01
CA ALA A 187 -17.77 11.81 25.70
C ALA A 187 -18.48 13.00 25.06
N LEU A 188 -19.40 12.75 24.13
CA LEU A 188 -20.15 13.80 23.43
C LEU A 188 -21.08 14.59 24.37
N GLU A 189 -21.66 13.96 25.39
CA GLU A 189 -22.54 14.62 26.39
C GLU A 189 -21.80 15.66 27.25
N VAL A 190 -20.50 15.50 27.44
CA VAL A 190 -19.71 16.36 28.33
C VAL A 190 -18.76 17.31 27.59
N VAL A 191 -18.58 17.15 26.31
CA VAL A 191 -17.78 18.06 25.48
C VAL A 191 -18.55 19.36 25.26
N SER A 192 -17.87 20.49 25.51
CA SER A 192 -18.45 21.81 25.25
C SER A 192 -18.75 22.03 23.77
N ASP A 193 -19.89 22.63 23.45
CA ASP A 193 -20.26 23.03 22.08
C ASP A 193 -19.21 23.93 21.42
N SER A 194 -18.40 24.64 22.21
CA SER A 194 -17.30 25.46 21.72
C SER A 194 -16.11 24.65 21.21
N ASP A 195 -15.93 23.39 21.65
CA ASP A 195 -14.86 22.50 21.17
C ASP A 195 -15.27 21.76 19.89
N LYS A 196 -15.45 22.52 18.82
CA LYS A 196 -15.89 22.03 17.51
C LYS A 196 -15.01 20.90 16.96
N ARG A 197 -13.70 20.97 17.20
CA ARG A 197 -12.76 19.95 16.70
C ARG A 197 -13.00 18.60 17.37
N ARG A 198 -13.14 18.60 18.71
CA ARG A 198 -13.42 17.36 19.44
C ARG A 198 -14.81 16.83 19.13
N ASN A 199 -15.82 17.71 19.09
CA ASN A 199 -17.16 17.34 18.68
C ASN A 199 -17.19 16.66 17.32
N SER A 200 -16.51 17.22 16.33
CA SER A 200 -16.43 16.65 15.00
C SER A 200 -15.76 15.26 14.99
N TYR A 201 -14.68 15.09 15.76
CA TYR A 201 -14.01 13.78 15.90
C TYR A 201 -14.94 12.72 16.50
N LEU A 202 -15.65 13.04 17.59
CA LEU A 202 -16.57 12.13 18.27
C LEU A 202 -17.73 11.74 17.35
N LEU A 203 -18.33 12.75 16.68
CA LEU A 203 -19.42 12.55 15.74
C LEU A 203 -18.99 11.69 14.55
N GLY A 204 -17.81 11.96 13.96
CA GLY A 204 -17.25 11.16 12.87
C GLY A 204 -16.99 9.72 13.29
N SER A 205 -16.49 9.51 14.52
CA SER A 205 -16.25 8.16 15.07
C SER A 205 -17.55 7.39 15.28
N LEU A 206 -18.60 8.02 15.77
CA LEU A 206 -19.94 7.43 15.86
C LEU A 206 -20.49 7.10 14.47
N GLY A 207 -20.31 8.03 13.50
CA GLY A 207 -20.66 7.78 12.10
C GLY A 207 -19.99 6.52 11.55
N ASN A 208 -18.69 6.33 11.81
CA ASN A 208 -17.94 5.13 11.40
C ASN A 208 -18.50 3.85 12.06
N ILE A 209 -18.85 3.91 13.35
CA ILE A 209 -19.45 2.77 14.05
C ILE A 209 -20.78 2.38 13.41
N TYR A 210 -21.67 3.35 13.16
CA TYR A 210 -22.97 3.07 12.55
C TYR A 210 -22.83 2.62 11.08
N PHE A 211 -21.87 3.18 10.34
CA PHE A 211 -21.56 2.73 9.00
C PHE A 211 -21.16 1.24 8.97
N ASN A 212 -20.25 0.84 9.87
CA ASN A 212 -19.82 -0.57 9.99
C ASN A 212 -20.91 -1.51 10.47
N LYS A 213 -21.87 -0.99 11.26
CA LYS A 213 -23.09 -1.72 11.67
C LYS A 213 -24.16 -1.75 10.57
N ASN A 214 -23.91 -1.22 9.38
CA ASN A 214 -24.87 -1.04 8.27
C ASN A 214 -26.13 -0.22 8.65
N GLN A 215 -26.01 0.64 9.66
CA GLN A 215 -27.07 1.57 10.09
C GLN A 215 -26.88 2.92 9.37
N PHE A 216 -27.13 2.91 8.06
CA PHE A 216 -26.76 4.01 7.16
C PHE A 216 -27.43 5.34 7.47
N ASP A 217 -28.67 5.33 7.95
CA ASP A 217 -29.39 6.57 8.30
C ASP A 217 -28.74 7.27 9.51
N LEU A 218 -28.35 6.49 10.53
CA LEU A 218 -27.61 7.03 11.68
C LEU A 218 -26.19 7.45 11.28
N ALA A 219 -25.51 6.67 10.45
CA ALA A 219 -24.18 7.05 9.93
C ALA A 219 -24.24 8.39 9.20
N TRP A 220 -25.24 8.59 8.35
CA TRP A 220 -25.48 9.84 7.64
C TRP A 220 -25.67 11.01 8.62
N GLU A 221 -26.56 10.87 9.60
CA GLU A 221 -26.85 11.91 10.60
C GLU A 221 -25.57 12.33 11.35
N TYR A 222 -24.78 11.38 11.82
CA TYR A 222 -23.56 11.65 12.56
C TYR A 222 -22.46 12.26 11.68
N TYR A 223 -22.30 11.81 10.44
CA TYR A 223 -21.35 12.40 9.50
C TYR A 223 -21.76 13.81 9.09
N GLU A 224 -23.05 14.08 8.89
CA GLU A 224 -23.54 15.44 8.58
C GLU A 224 -23.28 16.42 9.73
N LYS A 225 -23.52 16.00 10.97
CA LYS A 225 -23.18 16.80 12.16
C LYS A 225 -21.68 17.04 12.26
N SER A 226 -20.85 16.04 12.01
CA SER A 226 -19.40 16.16 11.98
C SER A 226 -18.93 17.12 10.89
N LEU A 227 -19.47 17.00 9.68
CA LEU A 227 -19.18 17.88 8.55
C LEU A 227 -19.50 19.34 8.88
N LYS A 228 -20.68 19.61 9.46
CA LYS A 228 -21.06 20.95 9.87
C LYS A 228 -20.08 21.56 10.87
N ALA A 229 -19.61 20.78 11.84
CA ALA A 229 -18.60 21.24 12.79
C ALA A 229 -17.26 21.57 12.11
N MET A 230 -16.85 20.79 11.09
CA MET A 230 -15.64 21.07 10.30
C MET A 230 -15.78 22.32 9.44
N GLN A 231 -16.96 22.57 8.85
CA GLN A 231 -17.27 23.79 8.11
C GLN A 231 -17.18 25.04 9.01
N GLU A 232 -17.73 24.95 10.21
CA GLU A 232 -17.64 26.05 11.20
C GLU A 232 -16.22 26.33 11.69
N LEU A 233 -15.32 25.31 11.61
CA LEU A 233 -13.89 25.45 11.90
C LEU A 233 -13.08 25.97 10.71
N GLY A 234 -13.63 25.92 9.49
CA GLY A 234 -12.88 26.16 8.26
C GLY A 234 -11.82 25.09 7.97
N ASP A 235 -12.01 23.85 8.46
CA ASP A 235 -11.12 22.73 8.23
C ASP A 235 -11.45 22.04 6.89
N GLY A 236 -10.87 22.55 5.80
CA GLY A 236 -11.12 22.03 4.45
C GLY A 236 -10.80 20.54 4.29
N MET A 237 -9.77 20.02 4.97
CA MET A 237 -9.47 18.59 4.97
C MET A 237 -10.51 17.77 5.75
N GLY A 238 -11.01 18.31 6.87
CA GLY A 238 -12.10 17.71 7.62
C GLY A 238 -13.40 17.68 6.80
N GLU A 239 -13.73 18.78 6.13
CA GLU A 239 -14.89 18.87 5.23
C GLU A 239 -14.79 17.83 4.09
N ALA A 240 -13.63 17.74 3.44
CA ALA A 240 -13.43 16.78 2.35
C ALA A 240 -13.68 15.33 2.81
N ARG A 241 -13.15 14.95 3.98
CA ARG A 241 -13.40 13.61 4.57
C ARG A 241 -14.88 13.42 4.93
N GLY A 242 -15.53 14.46 5.45
CA GLY A 242 -16.96 14.43 5.75
C GLY A 242 -17.79 14.12 4.50
N TYR A 243 -17.52 14.81 3.39
CA TYR A 243 -18.17 14.52 2.11
C TYR A 243 -17.85 13.14 1.57
N ALA A 244 -16.60 12.66 1.67
CA ALA A 244 -16.24 11.31 1.28
C ALA A 244 -17.04 10.25 2.06
N ASN A 245 -17.16 10.41 3.38
CA ASN A 245 -17.94 9.49 4.22
C ASN A 245 -19.43 9.49 3.85
N LEU A 246 -20.01 10.66 3.59
CA LEU A 246 -21.40 10.76 3.11
C LEU A 246 -21.57 10.11 1.73
N GLY A 247 -20.59 10.26 0.84
CA GLY A 247 -20.53 9.57 -0.45
C GLY A 247 -20.52 8.04 -0.28
N ASN A 248 -19.74 7.53 0.67
CA ASN A 248 -19.68 6.09 0.99
C ASN A 248 -21.05 5.57 1.46
N VAL A 249 -21.72 6.32 2.33
CA VAL A 249 -23.09 5.96 2.79
C VAL A 249 -24.03 5.86 1.60
N LYS A 250 -24.08 6.87 0.74
CA LYS A 250 -24.92 6.90 -0.46
C LYS A 250 -24.61 5.76 -1.44
N SER A 251 -23.33 5.47 -1.61
CA SER A 251 -22.88 4.37 -2.46
C SER A 251 -23.41 3.00 -1.96
N LEU A 252 -23.34 2.72 -0.66
CA LEU A 252 -23.89 1.48 -0.08
C LEU A 252 -25.41 1.42 -0.12
N GLN A 253 -26.09 2.57 -0.05
CA GLN A 253 -27.52 2.68 -0.28
C GLN A 253 -27.91 2.55 -1.77
N LYS A 254 -26.91 2.43 -2.69
CA LYS A 254 -27.09 2.42 -4.15
C LYS A 254 -27.70 3.71 -4.73
N ASP A 255 -27.59 4.79 -3.99
CA ASP A 255 -27.92 6.14 -4.45
C ASP A 255 -26.68 6.71 -5.19
N TRP A 256 -26.49 6.26 -6.43
CA TRP A 256 -25.29 6.58 -7.21
C TRP A 256 -25.16 8.08 -7.52
N ASP A 257 -26.28 8.77 -7.74
CA ASP A 257 -26.27 10.22 -8.00
C ASP A 257 -25.94 11.01 -6.72
N GLY A 258 -26.49 10.63 -5.59
CA GLY A 258 -26.13 11.19 -4.30
C GLY A 258 -24.66 10.93 -3.94
N ALA A 259 -24.17 9.70 -4.16
CA ALA A 259 -22.75 9.37 -3.94
C ALA A 259 -21.83 10.22 -4.82
N LYS A 260 -22.14 10.33 -6.11
CA LYS A 260 -21.40 11.14 -7.07
C LYS A 260 -21.28 12.59 -6.62
N GLU A 261 -22.40 13.20 -6.22
CA GLU A 261 -22.42 14.59 -5.73
C GLU A 261 -21.47 14.80 -4.54
N GLN A 262 -21.52 13.91 -3.55
CA GLN A 262 -20.69 14.01 -2.36
C GLN A 262 -19.20 13.80 -2.69
N TYR A 263 -18.87 12.82 -3.53
CA TYR A 263 -17.49 12.58 -3.94
C TYR A 263 -16.91 13.75 -4.75
N PHE A 264 -17.70 14.43 -5.58
CA PHE A 264 -17.25 15.64 -6.29
C PHE A 264 -16.90 16.76 -5.32
N LYS A 265 -17.74 17.01 -4.29
CA LYS A 265 -17.45 18.02 -3.26
C LYS A 265 -16.15 17.67 -2.50
N SER A 266 -15.97 16.40 -2.17
CA SER A 266 -14.74 15.91 -1.56
C SER A 266 -13.52 16.12 -2.45
N LEU A 267 -13.64 15.75 -3.74
CA LEU A 267 -12.56 15.88 -4.72
C LEU A 267 -12.10 17.34 -4.88
N GLU A 268 -13.04 18.27 -5.04
CA GLU A 268 -12.75 19.71 -5.16
C GLU A 268 -11.94 20.22 -3.95
N LEU A 269 -12.33 19.83 -2.75
CA LEU A 269 -11.63 20.22 -1.52
C LEU A 269 -10.25 19.54 -1.43
N MET A 270 -10.12 18.25 -1.76
CA MET A 270 -8.84 17.53 -1.76
C MET A 270 -7.84 18.16 -2.74
N GLU A 271 -8.32 18.60 -3.91
CA GLU A 271 -7.49 19.31 -4.90
C GLU A 271 -7.04 20.68 -4.39
N LYS A 272 -7.97 21.45 -3.81
CA LYS A 272 -7.68 22.77 -3.21
C LYS A 272 -6.61 22.66 -2.11
N GLU A 273 -6.72 21.65 -1.26
CA GLU A 273 -5.76 21.35 -0.19
C GLU A 273 -4.48 20.65 -0.68
N LYS A 274 -4.37 20.35 -1.99
CA LYS A 274 -3.24 19.63 -2.63
C LYS A 274 -2.96 18.27 -2.00
N ASN A 275 -3.99 17.61 -1.52
CA ASN A 275 -3.91 16.27 -0.94
C ASN A 275 -3.97 15.21 -2.05
N ARG A 276 -2.81 14.83 -2.59
CA ARG A 276 -2.70 13.84 -3.68
C ARG A 276 -3.31 12.49 -3.34
N PRO A 277 -3.05 11.87 -2.16
CA PRO A 277 -3.69 10.60 -1.80
C PRO A 277 -5.21 10.70 -1.80
N GLY A 278 -5.77 11.68 -1.10
CA GLY A 278 -7.21 11.87 -1.07
C GLY A 278 -7.81 12.17 -2.45
N THR A 279 -7.11 12.93 -3.30
CA THR A 279 -7.54 13.16 -4.70
C THR A 279 -7.61 11.84 -5.49
N ALA A 280 -6.60 10.96 -5.35
CA ALA A 280 -6.59 9.67 -6.02
C ALA A 280 -7.74 8.77 -5.55
N GLU A 281 -7.98 8.68 -4.24
CA GLU A 281 -9.09 7.92 -3.65
C GLU A 281 -10.47 8.42 -4.13
N GLN A 282 -10.66 9.74 -4.23
CA GLN A 282 -11.93 10.28 -4.72
C GLN A 282 -12.10 10.05 -6.22
N CYS A 283 -11.04 10.15 -7.02
CA CYS A 283 -11.08 9.79 -8.43
C CYS A 283 -11.44 8.32 -8.61
N GLU A 284 -10.84 7.42 -7.84
CA GLU A 284 -11.18 5.99 -7.88
C GLU A 284 -12.63 5.74 -7.49
N SER A 285 -13.12 6.37 -6.40
CA SER A 285 -14.51 6.26 -5.95
C SER A 285 -15.51 6.75 -7.02
N LEU A 286 -15.20 7.87 -7.68
CA LEU A 286 -16.01 8.37 -8.81
C LEU A 286 -15.98 7.40 -9.99
N GLY A 287 -14.82 6.83 -10.31
CA GLY A 287 -14.70 5.80 -11.33
C GLY A 287 -15.61 4.60 -11.05
N ASP A 288 -15.63 4.13 -9.81
CA ASP A 288 -16.51 3.02 -9.37
C ASP A 288 -18.00 3.38 -9.51
N ILE A 289 -18.39 4.61 -9.17
CA ILE A 289 -19.77 5.09 -9.35
C ILE A 289 -20.15 5.14 -10.84
N PHE A 290 -19.26 5.66 -11.68
CA PHE A 290 -19.51 5.71 -13.13
C PHE A 290 -19.59 4.32 -13.76
N ILE A 291 -18.80 3.33 -13.28
CA ILE A 291 -18.95 1.92 -13.68
C ILE A 291 -20.36 1.41 -13.32
N LYS A 292 -20.83 1.68 -12.09
CA LYS A 292 -22.18 1.26 -11.64
C LYS A 292 -23.30 1.88 -12.43
N LYS A 293 -23.08 3.06 -12.98
CA LYS A 293 -24.04 3.78 -13.87
C LYS A 293 -23.86 3.42 -15.35
N GLU A 294 -22.86 2.59 -15.69
CA GLU A 294 -22.47 2.27 -17.06
C GLU A 294 -22.09 3.52 -17.90
N GLU A 295 -21.58 4.54 -17.23
CA GLU A 295 -21.04 5.77 -17.82
C GLU A 295 -19.52 5.58 -18.01
N PHE A 296 -19.13 4.67 -18.90
CA PHE A 296 -17.78 4.11 -18.98
C PHE A 296 -16.71 5.12 -19.41
N ASP A 297 -17.05 6.11 -20.23
CA ASP A 297 -16.11 7.15 -20.67
C ASP A 297 -15.64 7.99 -19.46
N GLN A 298 -16.58 8.41 -18.59
CA GLN A 298 -16.23 9.12 -17.36
C GLN A 298 -15.49 8.20 -16.36
N ALA A 299 -15.89 6.93 -16.28
CA ALA A 299 -15.20 5.97 -15.43
C ALA A 299 -13.72 5.84 -15.84
N GLU A 300 -13.44 5.74 -17.15
CA GLU A 300 -12.08 5.71 -17.69
C GLU A 300 -11.30 6.95 -17.29
N ASP A 301 -11.84 8.15 -17.52
CA ASP A 301 -11.16 9.42 -17.22
C ASP A 301 -10.74 9.52 -15.75
N TYR A 302 -11.66 9.21 -14.82
CA TYR A 302 -11.37 9.29 -13.39
C TYR A 302 -10.42 8.20 -12.92
N LEU A 303 -10.54 6.96 -13.42
CA LEU A 303 -9.63 5.87 -13.08
C LEU A 303 -8.24 6.08 -13.65
N MET A 304 -8.10 6.60 -14.86
CA MET A 304 -6.80 6.98 -15.42
C MET A 304 -6.12 8.03 -14.54
N ARG A 305 -6.87 9.06 -14.13
CA ARG A 305 -6.37 10.08 -13.24
C ARG A 305 -5.94 9.53 -11.87
N ALA A 306 -6.70 8.58 -11.30
CA ALA A 306 -6.32 7.89 -10.08
C ALA A 306 -5.03 7.09 -10.26
N SER A 307 -4.90 6.35 -11.38
CA SER A 307 -3.70 5.59 -11.73
C SER A 307 -2.44 6.47 -11.79
N ASP A 308 -2.52 7.61 -12.49
CA ASP A 308 -1.40 8.55 -12.62
C ASP A 308 -0.95 9.09 -11.25
N LEU A 309 -1.90 9.38 -10.37
CA LEU A 309 -1.62 9.85 -9.01
C LEU A 309 -0.97 8.76 -8.15
N TYR A 310 -1.49 7.52 -8.20
CA TYR A 310 -0.90 6.39 -7.47
C TYR A 310 0.50 6.02 -8.00
N GLU A 311 0.74 6.09 -9.32
CA GLU A 311 2.07 5.91 -9.92
C GLU A 311 3.05 6.97 -9.42
N ALA A 312 2.64 8.24 -9.38
CA ALA A 312 3.46 9.33 -8.86
C ALA A 312 3.81 9.15 -7.36
N MET A 313 2.96 8.45 -6.60
CA MET A 313 3.19 8.09 -5.19
C MET A 313 3.90 6.74 -5.00
N LYS A 314 4.14 5.99 -6.10
CA LYS A 314 4.73 4.64 -6.09
C LYS A 314 3.89 3.60 -5.34
N GLU A 315 2.60 3.75 -5.31
CA GLU A 315 1.64 2.83 -4.70
C GLU A 315 1.26 1.69 -5.66
N VAL A 316 2.16 0.73 -5.85
CA VAL A 316 2.04 -0.34 -6.84
C VAL A 316 0.75 -1.16 -6.68
N GLY A 317 0.29 -1.36 -5.44
CA GLY A 317 -0.96 -2.09 -5.15
C GLY A 317 -2.18 -1.39 -5.73
N SER A 318 -2.34 -0.10 -5.43
CA SER A 318 -3.46 0.73 -5.89
C SER A 318 -3.45 0.91 -7.41
N VAL A 319 -2.26 1.10 -8.02
CA VAL A 319 -2.12 1.14 -9.49
C VAL A 319 -2.69 -0.14 -10.12
N LYS A 320 -2.30 -1.31 -9.59
CA LYS A 320 -2.78 -2.60 -10.13
C LYS A 320 -4.29 -2.77 -9.98
N GLU A 321 -4.87 -2.32 -8.87
CA GLU A 321 -6.32 -2.39 -8.65
C GLU A 321 -7.08 -1.53 -9.66
N VAL A 322 -6.64 -0.28 -9.84
CA VAL A 322 -7.24 0.63 -10.83
C VAL A 322 -7.07 0.10 -12.26
N GLN A 323 -5.91 -0.46 -12.61
CA GLN A 323 -5.70 -1.09 -13.91
C GLN A 323 -6.66 -2.27 -14.16
N ASN A 324 -6.94 -3.08 -13.14
CA ASN A 324 -7.94 -4.15 -13.26
C ASN A 324 -9.35 -3.61 -13.53
N LYS A 325 -9.72 -2.50 -12.88
CA LYS A 325 -11.01 -1.81 -13.15
C LYS A 325 -11.07 -1.26 -14.58
N LEU A 326 -9.99 -0.66 -15.08
CA LEU A 326 -9.89 -0.20 -16.46
C LEU A 326 -10.02 -1.36 -17.46
N MET A 327 -9.35 -2.48 -17.21
CA MET A 327 -9.49 -3.68 -18.05
C MET A 327 -10.92 -4.19 -18.09
N LEU A 328 -11.64 -4.13 -16.97
CA LEU A 328 -13.06 -4.49 -16.91
C LEU A 328 -13.91 -3.56 -17.79
N ILE A 329 -13.67 -2.25 -17.76
CA ILE A 329 -14.36 -1.27 -18.62
C ILE A 329 -14.08 -1.57 -20.10
N PHE A 330 -12.80 -1.76 -20.44
CA PHE A 330 -12.36 -2.01 -21.82
C PHE A 330 -12.93 -3.30 -22.42
N SER A 331 -13.40 -4.23 -21.60
CA SER A 331 -14.08 -5.45 -22.03
C SER A 331 -15.61 -5.31 -22.17
N GLN A 332 -16.20 -4.17 -21.77
CA GLN A 332 -17.64 -3.98 -21.83
C GLN A 332 -18.13 -3.72 -23.27
N PRO A 333 -19.13 -4.48 -23.77
CA PRO A 333 -19.63 -4.28 -25.13
C PRO A 333 -20.15 -2.87 -25.40
N LYS A 334 -20.82 -2.26 -24.42
CA LYS A 334 -21.34 -0.89 -24.50
C LYS A 334 -20.21 0.14 -24.62
N TYR A 335 -19.12 -0.01 -23.87
CA TYR A 335 -17.94 0.85 -23.99
C TYR A 335 -17.31 0.73 -25.38
N LEU A 336 -17.09 -0.51 -25.85
CA LEU A 336 -16.47 -0.77 -27.14
C LEU A 336 -17.31 -0.17 -28.29
N GLU A 337 -18.64 -0.31 -28.21
CA GLU A 337 -19.53 0.27 -29.21
C GLU A 337 -19.49 1.80 -29.24
N ASN A 338 -19.57 2.44 -28.06
CA ASN A 338 -19.45 3.89 -27.95
C ASN A 338 -18.10 4.37 -28.49
N ARG A 339 -17.03 3.71 -28.13
CA ARG A 339 -15.66 4.07 -28.53
C ARG A 339 -15.46 3.96 -30.04
N LYS A 340 -15.99 2.89 -30.68
CA LYS A 340 -16.01 2.75 -32.13
C LYS A 340 -16.71 3.92 -32.79
N GLN A 341 -17.90 4.28 -32.30
CA GLN A 341 -18.68 5.37 -32.84
C GLN A 341 -17.94 6.71 -32.72
N GLN A 342 -17.39 7.02 -31.55
CA GLN A 342 -16.61 8.24 -31.31
C GLN A 342 -15.44 8.35 -32.30
N ILE A 343 -14.63 7.28 -32.41
CA ILE A 343 -13.47 7.28 -33.31
C ILE A 343 -13.91 7.49 -34.76
N ARG A 344 -14.96 6.80 -35.21
CA ARG A 344 -15.50 6.97 -36.58
C ARG A 344 -16.04 8.38 -36.85
N GLU A 345 -16.62 9.04 -35.85
CA GLU A 345 -17.06 10.44 -35.95
C GLU A 345 -15.88 11.40 -36.08
N ILE A 346 -14.83 11.16 -35.32
CA ILE A 346 -13.60 11.98 -35.41
C ILE A 346 -12.91 11.79 -36.77
N LEU A 347 -12.84 10.55 -37.27
CA LEU A 347 -12.25 10.24 -38.57
C LEU A 347 -12.97 10.93 -39.75
N LYS A 348 -14.27 11.22 -39.59
CA LYS A 348 -15.05 11.97 -40.62
C LYS A 348 -14.79 13.48 -40.61
N LYS A 349 -14.08 14.01 -39.60
CA LYS A 349 -13.82 15.45 -39.52
C LYS A 349 -12.69 15.86 -40.47
N PRO A 350 -12.79 17.03 -41.12
CA PRO A 350 -11.77 17.49 -42.08
C PRO A 350 -10.36 17.64 -41.48
N GLU A 351 -10.26 17.84 -40.16
CA GLU A 351 -9.02 17.93 -39.44
C GLU A 351 -8.27 16.58 -39.41
N ALA A 352 -9.00 15.48 -39.23
CA ALA A 352 -8.43 14.13 -39.23
C ALA A 352 -7.99 13.70 -40.64
N GLU A 353 -8.69 14.12 -41.68
CA GLU A 353 -8.30 13.85 -43.10
C GLU A 353 -7.01 14.57 -43.48
N LYS A 354 -6.73 15.76 -42.92
CA LYS A 354 -5.55 16.58 -43.21
C LYS A 354 -4.35 16.22 -42.39
N ASP A 355 -4.53 15.64 -41.21
CA ASP A 355 -3.46 15.21 -40.33
C ASP A 355 -3.27 13.70 -40.40
N SER A 356 -2.34 13.27 -41.25
CA SER A 356 -2.04 11.85 -41.44
C SER A 356 -1.60 11.14 -40.16
N LYS A 357 -0.96 11.87 -39.19
CA LYS A 357 -0.58 11.27 -37.89
C LYS A 357 -1.78 11.02 -37.02
N LEU A 358 -2.68 12.01 -36.93
CA LEU A 358 -3.95 11.86 -36.20
C LEU A 358 -4.79 10.75 -36.79
N GLN A 359 -4.93 10.72 -38.14
CA GLN A 359 -5.65 9.68 -38.84
C GLN A 359 -5.11 8.27 -38.50
N LEU A 360 -3.80 8.08 -38.59
CA LEU A 360 -3.17 6.79 -38.27
C LEU A 360 -3.35 6.39 -36.81
N ALA A 361 -3.24 7.34 -35.87
CA ALA A 361 -3.49 7.07 -34.46
C ALA A 361 -4.93 6.59 -34.23
N LEU A 362 -5.91 7.29 -34.82
CA LEU A 362 -7.33 6.91 -34.74
C LEU A 362 -7.63 5.56 -35.37
N LEU A 363 -7.01 5.23 -36.53
CA LEU A 363 -7.17 3.93 -37.18
C LEU A 363 -6.57 2.80 -36.32
N ASN A 364 -5.45 3.03 -35.69
CA ASN A 364 -4.86 2.07 -34.75
C ASN A 364 -5.76 1.85 -33.52
N ASP A 365 -6.28 2.94 -32.93
CA ASP A 365 -7.21 2.86 -31.80
C ASP A 365 -8.48 2.09 -32.19
N LEU A 366 -9.06 2.39 -33.37
CA LEU A 366 -10.22 1.66 -33.90
C LEU A 366 -9.89 0.17 -34.09
N GLY A 367 -8.72 -0.15 -34.63
CA GLY A 367 -8.26 -1.53 -34.78
C GLY A 367 -8.18 -2.28 -33.46
N ASN A 368 -7.67 -1.64 -32.42
CA ASN A 368 -7.62 -2.20 -31.06
C ASN A 368 -9.03 -2.45 -30.51
N VAL A 369 -9.94 -1.48 -30.66
CA VAL A 369 -11.33 -1.60 -30.19
C VAL A 369 -12.07 -2.74 -30.93
N LEU A 370 -11.92 -2.83 -32.25
CA LEU A 370 -12.49 -3.92 -33.06
C LEU A 370 -11.93 -5.29 -32.66
N PHE A 371 -10.60 -5.36 -32.35
CA PHE A 371 -9.97 -6.57 -31.87
C PHE A 371 -10.56 -7.01 -30.51
N MET A 372 -10.73 -6.07 -29.57
CA MET A 372 -11.34 -6.36 -28.27
C MET A 372 -12.84 -6.72 -28.40
N ALA A 373 -13.53 -6.15 -29.37
CA ALA A 373 -14.93 -6.48 -29.67
C ALA A 373 -15.10 -7.83 -30.40
N ASN A 374 -14.01 -8.53 -30.77
CA ASN A 374 -14.01 -9.73 -31.61
C ASN A 374 -14.56 -9.53 -33.02
N GLU A 375 -14.52 -8.31 -33.53
CA GLU A 375 -14.97 -7.95 -34.88
C GLU A 375 -13.84 -8.14 -35.90
N TRP A 376 -13.42 -9.40 -36.08
CA TRP A 376 -12.20 -9.78 -36.78
C TRP A 376 -12.17 -9.39 -38.25
N ASP A 377 -13.32 -9.38 -38.96
CA ASP A 377 -13.38 -9.06 -40.38
C ASP A 377 -13.08 -7.58 -40.62
N GLU A 378 -13.76 -6.70 -39.89
CA GLU A 378 -13.53 -5.25 -39.97
C GLU A 378 -12.12 -4.87 -39.50
N ALA A 379 -11.63 -5.50 -38.39
CA ALA A 379 -10.27 -5.33 -37.92
C ALA A 379 -9.23 -5.73 -38.99
N CYS A 380 -9.46 -6.81 -39.73
CA CYS A 380 -8.59 -7.21 -40.84
C CYS A 380 -8.54 -6.17 -41.96
N ASP A 381 -9.68 -5.62 -42.35
CA ASP A 381 -9.76 -4.66 -43.46
C ASP A 381 -9.10 -3.34 -43.06
N LEU A 382 -9.31 -2.89 -41.84
CA LEU A 382 -8.67 -1.72 -41.29
C LEU A 382 -7.14 -1.90 -41.19
N ALA A 383 -6.65 -3.06 -40.71
CA ALA A 383 -5.24 -3.37 -40.66
C ALA A 383 -4.57 -3.36 -42.02
N LYS A 384 -5.25 -3.87 -43.07
CA LYS A 384 -4.74 -3.81 -44.47
C LYS A 384 -4.67 -2.38 -44.98
N GLU A 385 -5.65 -1.53 -44.64
CA GLU A 385 -5.62 -0.10 -44.97
C GLU A 385 -4.43 0.58 -44.32
N THR A 386 -4.23 0.36 -43.03
CA THR A 386 -3.10 0.90 -42.27
C THR A 386 -1.76 0.44 -42.84
N ILE A 387 -1.63 -0.84 -43.20
CA ILE A 387 -0.44 -1.39 -43.86
C ILE A 387 -0.16 -0.66 -45.17
N ALA A 388 -1.18 -0.43 -46.03
CA ALA A 388 -1.01 0.24 -47.31
C ALA A 388 -0.55 1.69 -47.14
N ILE A 389 -0.98 2.40 -46.10
CA ILE A 389 -0.50 3.73 -45.75
C ILE A 389 0.99 3.70 -45.33
N HIS A 390 1.37 2.75 -44.49
CA HIS A 390 2.78 2.62 -44.03
C HIS A 390 3.71 2.16 -45.15
N GLU A 391 3.27 1.33 -46.06
CA GLU A 391 4.03 0.96 -47.28
C GLU A 391 4.30 2.19 -48.17
N LYS A 392 3.32 3.06 -48.37
CA LYS A 392 3.49 4.30 -49.13
C LYS A 392 4.41 5.31 -48.47
N SER A 393 4.36 5.41 -47.15
CA SER A 393 5.21 6.33 -46.37
C SER A 393 6.62 5.83 -46.21
N GLY A 394 6.87 4.55 -46.43
CA GLY A 394 8.18 3.90 -46.18
C GLY A 394 8.52 3.72 -44.69
N ASP A 395 7.57 3.90 -43.79
CA ASP A 395 7.77 3.73 -42.35
C ASP A 395 7.80 2.23 -41.99
N LYS A 396 8.98 1.64 -42.06
CA LYS A 396 9.19 0.21 -41.78
C LYS A 396 8.86 -0.16 -40.34
N ALA A 397 9.03 0.76 -39.39
CA ALA A 397 8.75 0.49 -37.98
C ALA A 397 7.24 0.32 -37.75
N ALA A 398 6.47 1.30 -38.22
CA ALA A 398 5.00 1.25 -38.13
C ALA A 398 4.43 0.11 -39.00
N LEU A 399 4.98 -0.14 -40.18
CA LEU A 399 4.59 -1.26 -41.05
C LEU A 399 4.76 -2.60 -40.32
N SER A 400 5.89 -2.79 -39.62
CA SER A 400 6.12 -4.05 -38.89
C SER A 400 5.12 -4.25 -37.74
N ALA A 401 4.72 -3.18 -37.05
CA ALA A 401 3.69 -3.23 -36.01
C ALA A 401 2.30 -3.57 -36.60
N ALA A 402 1.90 -2.90 -37.68
CA ALA A 402 0.63 -3.18 -38.37
C ALA A 402 0.54 -4.62 -38.89
N LEU A 403 1.64 -5.16 -39.44
CA LEU A 403 1.71 -6.57 -39.86
C LEU A 403 1.61 -7.53 -38.66
N GLY A 404 2.24 -7.19 -37.53
CA GLY A 404 2.10 -7.95 -36.28
C GLY A 404 0.65 -8.00 -35.80
N ASN A 405 -0.05 -6.87 -35.83
CA ASN A 405 -1.46 -6.78 -35.47
C ASN A 405 -2.35 -7.61 -36.41
N LEU A 406 -2.09 -7.54 -37.72
CA LEU A 406 -2.83 -8.37 -38.71
C LEU A 406 -2.55 -9.85 -38.48
N GLY A 407 -1.30 -10.23 -38.15
CA GLY A 407 -0.95 -11.59 -37.75
C GLY A 407 -1.74 -12.07 -36.53
N SER A 408 -1.90 -11.21 -35.51
CA SER A 408 -2.71 -11.51 -34.33
C SER A 408 -4.19 -11.71 -34.68
N ILE A 409 -4.75 -10.86 -35.54
CA ILE A 409 -6.14 -10.98 -35.98
C ILE A 409 -6.34 -12.31 -36.71
N PHE A 410 -5.47 -12.69 -37.66
CA PHE A 410 -5.56 -14.00 -38.34
C PHE A 410 -5.40 -15.17 -37.40
N MET A 411 -4.58 -15.04 -36.34
CA MET A 411 -4.47 -16.08 -35.31
C MET A 411 -5.80 -16.28 -34.59
N GLN A 412 -6.51 -15.21 -34.22
CA GLN A 412 -7.85 -15.30 -33.62
C GLN A 412 -8.90 -15.90 -34.58
N LYS A 413 -8.78 -15.60 -35.84
CA LYS A 413 -9.63 -16.21 -36.92
C LYS A 413 -9.23 -17.66 -37.22
N GLN A 414 -8.22 -18.22 -36.58
CA GLN A 414 -7.66 -19.55 -36.83
C GLN A 414 -7.10 -19.73 -38.24
N ASP A 415 -6.86 -18.63 -38.98
CA ASP A 415 -6.17 -18.65 -40.28
C ASP A 415 -4.64 -18.59 -40.00
N TYR A 416 -4.11 -19.68 -39.48
CA TYR A 416 -2.71 -19.77 -39.04
C TYR A 416 -1.71 -19.57 -40.20
N ALA A 417 -2.13 -19.88 -41.43
CA ALA A 417 -1.27 -19.69 -42.60
C ALA A 417 -1.01 -18.20 -42.87
N LYS A 418 -2.09 -17.39 -42.93
CA LYS A 418 -1.94 -15.94 -43.07
C LYS A 418 -1.34 -15.28 -41.86
N SER A 419 -1.63 -15.80 -40.68
CA SER A 419 -0.99 -15.33 -39.44
C SER A 419 0.54 -15.51 -39.51
N GLU A 420 1.03 -16.69 -39.93
CA GLU A 420 2.47 -16.97 -40.08
C GLU A 420 3.12 -16.06 -41.11
N GLU A 421 2.49 -15.83 -42.27
CA GLU A 421 3.01 -14.93 -43.30
C GLU A 421 3.20 -13.51 -42.79
N ASN A 422 2.20 -12.94 -42.10
CA ASN A 422 2.27 -11.59 -41.58
C ASN A 422 3.27 -11.43 -40.46
N TYR A 423 3.33 -12.38 -39.52
CA TYR A 423 4.34 -12.36 -38.47
C TYR A 423 5.77 -12.52 -39.03
N ALA A 424 5.96 -13.40 -40.01
CA ALA A 424 7.28 -13.57 -40.64
C ALA A 424 7.77 -12.26 -41.25
N ARG A 425 6.90 -11.57 -42.02
CA ARG A 425 7.22 -10.26 -42.63
C ARG A 425 7.49 -9.20 -41.57
N ALA A 426 6.71 -9.15 -40.50
CA ALA A 426 6.92 -8.23 -39.38
C ALA A 426 8.29 -8.44 -38.70
N ILE A 427 8.66 -9.70 -38.46
CA ILE A 427 9.97 -10.08 -37.88
C ILE A 427 11.12 -9.70 -38.80
N GLU A 428 11.02 -9.92 -40.13
CA GLU A 428 12.02 -9.50 -41.11
C GLU A 428 12.28 -8.00 -41.03
N LEU A 429 11.23 -7.18 -41.03
CA LEU A 429 11.36 -5.72 -40.91
C LEU A 429 11.99 -5.30 -39.58
N LYS A 430 11.62 -5.93 -38.46
CA LYS A 430 12.23 -5.62 -37.15
C LYS A 430 13.70 -6.03 -37.09
N GLN A 431 14.11 -7.09 -37.80
CA GLN A 431 15.51 -7.47 -37.91
C GLN A 431 16.30 -6.46 -38.73
N GLU A 432 15.76 -5.98 -39.87
CA GLU A 432 16.37 -4.90 -40.65
C GLU A 432 16.56 -3.63 -39.82
N LEU A 433 15.57 -3.27 -39.01
CA LEU A 433 15.61 -2.11 -38.11
C LEU A 433 16.49 -2.30 -36.87
N LYS A 434 16.97 -3.51 -36.60
CA LYS A 434 17.68 -3.90 -35.37
C LYS A 434 16.86 -3.63 -34.10
N ASP A 435 15.53 -3.68 -34.20
CA ASP A 435 14.61 -3.48 -33.09
C ASP A 435 14.53 -4.74 -32.20
N GLN A 436 15.47 -4.86 -31.30
CA GLN A 436 15.57 -6.01 -30.36
C GLN A 436 14.34 -6.14 -29.47
N LYS A 437 13.81 -5.02 -28.95
CA LYS A 437 12.63 -5.02 -28.09
C LYS A 437 11.40 -5.46 -28.85
N GLY A 438 11.15 -4.86 -30.01
CA GLY A 438 10.01 -5.25 -30.85
C GLY A 438 10.08 -6.69 -31.35
N LEU A 439 11.29 -7.26 -31.54
CA LEU A 439 11.45 -8.67 -31.84
C LEU A 439 11.03 -9.57 -30.67
N GLN A 440 11.36 -9.20 -29.44
CA GLN A 440 10.92 -9.93 -28.24
C GLN A 440 9.40 -9.92 -28.10
N ASP A 441 8.77 -8.75 -28.26
CA ASP A 441 7.33 -8.56 -28.11
C ASP A 441 6.51 -9.46 -29.06
N ILE A 442 6.99 -9.65 -30.29
CA ILE A 442 6.25 -10.41 -31.31
C ILE A 442 6.65 -11.90 -31.36
N SER A 443 7.84 -12.27 -30.86
CA SER A 443 8.38 -13.62 -30.99
C SER A 443 7.52 -14.69 -30.32
N GLY A 444 6.91 -14.37 -29.17
CA GLY A 444 6.01 -15.29 -28.45
C GLY A 444 4.78 -15.66 -29.26
N SER A 445 4.11 -14.67 -29.86
CA SER A 445 2.93 -14.88 -30.70
C SER A 445 3.29 -15.65 -31.98
N TYR A 446 4.39 -15.28 -32.61
CA TYR A 446 4.88 -16.00 -33.81
C TYR A 446 5.26 -17.44 -33.52
N LEU A 447 5.90 -17.71 -32.39
CA LEU A 447 6.21 -19.05 -31.93
C LEU A 447 4.96 -19.92 -31.82
N ASN A 448 3.90 -19.40 -31.19
CA ASN A 448 2.64 -20.12 -31.07
C ASN A 448 2.07 -20.49 -32.46
N VAL A 449 2.09 -19.54 -33.40
CA VAL A 449 1.62 -19.79 -34.77
C VAL A 449 2.47 -20.84 -35.48
N LEU A 450 3.81 -20.79 -35.36
CA LEU A 450 4.71 -21.79 -35.93
C LEU A 450 4.43 -23.21 -35.42
N ILE A 451 4.11 -23.33 -34.14
CA ILE A 451 3.69 -24.60 -33.53
C ILE A 451 2.37 -25.06 -34.11
N MET A 452 1.38 -24.19 -34.25
CA MET A 452 0.05 -24.50 -34.80
C MET A 452 0.11 -24.95 -36.28
N VAL A 453 1.02 -24.37 -37.08
CA VAL A 453 1.21 -24.78 -38.49
C VAL A 453 2.21 -25.89 -38.64
N GLY A 454 2.73 -26.48 -37.56
CA GLY A 454 3.66 -27.60 -37.58
C GLY A 454 5.09 -27.27 -38.06
N LYS A 455 5.47 -25.99 -38.13
CA LYS A 455 6.80 -25.53 -38.57
C LYS A 455 7.84 -25.59 -37.43
N MET A 456 8.01 -26.76 -36.80
CA MET A 456 8.82 -26.96 -35.60
C MET A 456 10.28 -26.54 -35.76
N ASP A 457 10.88 -26.69 -36.93
CA ASP A 457 12.30 -26.30 -37.16
C ASP A 457 12.46 -24.78 -37.19
N LYS A 458 11.47 -24.08 -37.74
CA LYS A 458 11.44 -22.59 -37.67
C LYS A 458 11.21 -22.09 -36.23
N ALA A 459 10.33 -22.76 -35.50
CA ALA A 459 10.07 -22.47 -34.10
C ALA A 459 11.33 -22.64 -33.24
N GLU A 460 12.03 -23.74 -33.41
CA GLU A 460 13.27 -24.01 -32.69
C GLU A 460 14.37 -22.97 -32.99
N LYS A 461 14.53 -22.58 -34.26
CA LYS A 461 15.48 -21.53 -34.66
C LYS A 461 15.12 -20.16 -34.02
N LEU A 462 13.85 -19.83 -34.00
CA LEU A 462 13.39 -18.59 -33.38
C LEU A 462 13.72 -18.54 -31.89
N VAL A 463 13.38 -19.60 -31.15
CA VAL A 463 13.62 -19.72 -29.70
C VAL A 463 15.11 -19.71 -29.37
N LYS A 464 15.94 -20.43 -30.15
CA LYS A 464 17.41 -20.43 -29.97
C LYS A 464 18.00 -19.02 -30.18
N LYS A 465 17.46 -18.24 -31.13
CA LYS A 465 17.90 -16.87 -31.35
C LYS A 465 17.51 -15.96 -30.18
N SER A 466 16.27 -16.07 -29.68
CA SER A 466 15.78 -15.34 -28.52
C SER A 466 16.57 -15.72 -27.25
N LEU A 467 16.83 -17.00 -27.04
CA LEU A 467 17.66 -17.51 -25.92
C LEU A 467 19.03 -16.84 -25.89
N LYS A 468 19.70 -16.73 -27.05
CA LYS A 468 21.00 -16.07 -27.14
C LYS A 468 20.91 -14.60 -26.72
N VAL A 469 19.87 -13.88 -27.15
CA VAL A 469 19.67 -12.46 -26.75
C VAL A 469 19.48 -12.35 -25.23
N HIS A 470 18.71 -13.24 -24.61
CA HIS A 470 18.53 -13.26 -23.16
C HIS A 470 19.80 -13.64 -22.40
N GLN A 471 20.63 -14.54 -22.96
CA GLN A 471 21.94 -14.87 -22.40
C GLN A 471 22.91 -13.68 -22.48
N ASP A 472 22.98 -13.02 -23.64
CA ASP A 472 23.87 -11.84 -23.86
C ASP A 472 23.46 -10.64 -22.96
N SER A 473 22.17 -10.52 -22.65
CA SER A 473 21.61 -9.47 -21.75
C SER A 473 21.55 -9.86 -20.28
N ASN A 474 22.03 -11.06 -19.91
CA ASN A 474 21.97 -11.61 -18.56
C ASN A 474 20.56 -11.51 -17.93
N ASN A 475 19.55 -12.00 -18.67
CA ASN A 475 18.14 -11.99 -18.26
C ASN A 475 17.67 -13.42 -17.87
N PRO A 476 17.80 -13.83 -16.58
CA PRO A 476 17.44 -15.19 -16.14
C PRO A 476 15.99 -15.58 -16.40
N PRO A 477 14.96 -14.70 -16.15
CA PRO A 477 13.57 -15.06 -16.48
C PRO A 477 13.36 -15.35 -17.97
N GLY A 478 14.01 -14.58 -18.85
CA GLY A 478 13.98 -14.83 -20.29
C GLY A 478 14.63 -16.16 -20.67
N ILE A 479 15.81 -16.48 -20.12
CA ILE A 479 16.53 -17.72 -20.34
C ILE A 479 15.65 -18.92 -19.92
N MET A 480 15.06 -18.86 -18.73
CA MET A 480 14.14 -19.88 -18.21
C MET A 480 12.95 -20.09 -19.16
N SER A 481 12.32 -19.01 -19.61
CA SER A 481 11.18 -19.07 -20.53
C SER A 481 11.54 -19.74 -21.86
N GLU A 482 12.71 -19.39 -22.44
CA GLU A 482 13.12 -19.97 -23.72
C GLU A 482 13.54 -21.43 -23.61
N HIS A 483 14.15 -21.85 -22.53
CA HIS A 483 14.39 -23.26 -22.27
C HIS A 483 13.08 -24.06 -22.13
N ARG A 484 12.07 -23.51 -21.46
CA ARG A 484 10.72 -24.09 -21.41
C ARG A 484 10.12 -24.22 -22.81
N ASN A 485 10.25 -23.19 -23.66
CA ASN A 485 9.76 -23.19 -25.02
C ASN A 485 10.47 -24.27 -25.88
N LEU A 486 11.81 -24.41 -25.74
CA LEU A 486 12.55 -25.50 -26.40
C LEU A 486 12.10 -26.89 -25.94
N GLY A 487 11.83 -27.03 -24.63
CA GLY A 487 11.25 -28.26 -24.07
C GLY A 487 9.91 -28.61 -24.73
N ASN A 488 9.00 -27.64 -24.85
CA ASN A 488 7.70 -27.80 -25.51
C ASN A 488 7.85 -28.20 -26.99
N ILE A 489 8.78 -27.58 -27.73
CA ILE A 489 9.06 -27.93 -29.14
C ILE A 489 9.58 -29.34 -29.25
N CYS A 490 10.52 -29.76 -28.39
CA CYS A 490 11.06 -31.11 -28.35
C CYS A 490 9.96 -32.15 -28.05
N LEU A 491 9.04 -31.84 -27.13
CA LEU A 491 7.87 -32.70 -26.87
C LEU A 491 7.02 -32.91 -28.12
N GLN A 492 6.72 -31.82 -28.85
CA GLN A 492 5.94 -31.89 -30.09
C GLN A 492 6.67 -32.71 -31.20
N LYS A 493 8.00 -32.70 -31.19
CA LYS A 493 8.84 -33.53 -32.06
C LYS A 493 9.03 -34.95 -31.53
N THR A 494 8.42 -35.34 -30.40
CA THR A 494 8.60 -36.61 -29.71
C THR A 494 10.06 -36.88 -29.28
N ASP A 495 10.87 -35.85 -29.15
CA ASP A 495 12.24 -35.91 -28.65
C ASP A 495 12.26 -35.72 -27.12
N TRP A 496 11.91 -36.81 -26.43
CA TRP A 496 11.75 -36.81 -24.97
C TRP A 496 13.04 -36.46 -24.23
N PHE A 497 14.19 -36.93 -24.75
CA PHE A 497 15.49 -36.67 -24.11
C PHE A 497 15.83 -35.17 -24.11
N ASN A 498 15.75 -34.51 -25.26
CA ASN A 498 16.04 -33.08 -25.33
C ASN A 498 14.96 -32.25 -24.66
N ALA A 499 13.72 -32.72 -24.60
CA ALA A 499 12.66 -32.06 -23.82
C ALA A 499 13.00 -32.01 -22.33
N GLU A 500 13.37 -33.16 -21.73
CA GLU A 500 13.81 -33.25 -20.34
C GLU A 500 14.99 -32.32 -20.04
N GLN A 501 16.04 -32.36 -20.87
CA GLN A 501 17.22 -31.52 -20.69
C GLN A 501 16.90 -30.02 -20.70
N ASN A 502 16.00 -29.60 -21.59
CA ASN A 502 15.60 -28.20 -21.64
C ASN A 502 14.74 -27.80 -20.44
N TYR A 503 13.83 -28.66 -19.97
CA TYR A 503 13.06 -28.37 -18.77
C TYR A 503 13.92 -28.29 -17.50
N LEU A 504 14.95 -29.18 -17.39
CA LEU A 504 15.92 -29.10 -16.29
C LEU A 504 16.66 -27.76 -16.29
N LYS A 505 17.14 -27.30 -17.45
CA LYS A 505 17.77 -25.98 -17.61
C LYS A 505 16.84 -24.80 -17.34
N ALA A 506 15.53 -24.99 -17.43
CA ALA A 506 14.54 -23.97 -17.06
C ALA A 506 14.28 -23.94 -15.55
N LEU A 507 14.67 -24.97 -14.80
CA LEU A 507 14.55 -25.05 -13.34
C LEU A 507 15.82 -24.56 -12.61
N GLU A 508 16.99 -24.61 -13.29
CA GLU A 508 18.26 -24.03 -12.82
C GLU A 508 18.26 -22.50 -12.91
#